data_f3896d33e47fbda6eafb3f434eb43d80
#
_entry.id   f3896d33e47fbda6eafb3f434eb43d80
#
_cell.length_a   1.000
_cell.length_b   1.000
_cell.length_c   1.000
_cell.angle_alpha   90.00
_cell.angle_beta   90.00
_cell.angle_gamma   90.00
#
_symmetry.space_group_name_H-M   'P 1'
#
loop_
_entity.id
_entity.type
_entity.pdbx_description
1 polymer ?
#
loop_
_entity_poly.entity_id
_entity_poly.type
_entity_poly.pdbx_seq_one_letter_code
_entity_poly.pdbx_strand_id
1 'polypeptide(L)'
;MDDFLAHILVVDDDEGIRSLVKKYLNENKYLITTASSAEDAFEKIKIIKFDLIILDIMMPGKSGLEFIEENKKSLDTPVILL
;
A
#
# COMPACT_ATOMS: atom_id res chain seq x y z
N MET A 1 -16.88 -13.64 11.31
CA MET A 1 -15.85 -12.61 11.41
C MET A 1 -14.58 -13.10 10.76
N ASP A 2 -13.98 -12.29 9.95
CA ASP A 2 -12.77 -12.68 9.23
C ASP A 2 -11.54 -12.48 10.11
N ASP A 3 -10.73 -13.52 10.17
CA ASP A 3 -9.51 -13.48 10.98
C ASP A 3 -8.31 -13.18 10.09
N PHE A 4 -8.22 -11.93 9.64
CA PHE A 4 -7.07 -11.51 8.87
C PHE A 4 -5.87 -11.25 9.80
N LEU A 5 -4.69 -11.64 9.32
CA LEU A 5 -3.44 -11.43 10.05
C LEU A 5 -3.07 -9.96 10.11
N ALA A 6 -3.32 -9.24 9.02
CA ALA A 6 -3.00 -7.82 8.93
C ALA A 6 -3.71 -7.21 7.75
N HIS A 7 -3.86 -5.89 7.74
CA HIS A 7 -4.39 -5.14 6.61
C HIS A 7 -3.22 -4.42 5.93
N ILE A 8 -2.97 -4.76 4.67
CA ILE A 8 -1.81 -4.26 3.92
C ILE A 8 -2.27 -3.41 2.76
N LEU A 9 -1.66 -2.25 2.60
CA LEU A 9 -1.87 -1.39 1.44
C LEU A 9 -0.76 -1.68 0.43
N VAL A 10 -1.13 -2.01 -0.81
CA VAL A 10 -0.19 -2.23 -1.91
C VAL A 10 -0.33 -1.10 -2.90
N VAL A 11 0.74 -0.35 -3.10
CA VAL A 11 0.77 0.82 -3.99
C VAL A 11 1.67 0.52 -5.17
N ASP A 12 1.10 0.40 -6.35
CA ASP A 12 1.81 0.11 -7.59
C ASP A 12 0.95 0.59 -8.75
N ASP A 13 1.55 1.21 -9.76
CA ASP A 13 0.81 1.68 -10.93
C ASP A 13 0.47 0.55 -11.90
N ASP A 14 1.06 -0.61 -11.74
CA ASP A 14 0.81 -1.78 -12.59
C ASP A 14 -0.37 -2.59 -12.05
N GLU A 15 -1.47 -2.60 -12.79
CA GLU A 15 -2.67 -3.33 -12.39
C GLU A 15 -2.43 -4.83 -12.26
N GLY A 16 -1.63 -5.41 -13.15
CA GLY A 16 -1.32 -6.83 -13.10
C GLY A 16 -0.58 -7.20 -11.82
N ILE A 17 0.37 -6.38 -11.43
CA ILE A 17 1.13 -6.61 -10.19
C ILE A 17 0.22 -6.45 -8.98
N ARG A 18 -0.62 -5.41 -8.95
CA ARG A 18 -1.57 -5.22 -7.85
C ARG A 18 -2.48 -6.43 -7.69
N SER A 19 -3.02 -6.91 -8.80
CA SER A 19 -3.93 -8.07 -8.78
C SER A 19 -3.25 -9.34 -8.32
N LEU A 20 -2.03 -9.57 -8.79
CA LEU A 20 -1.25 -10.76 -8.41
C LEU A 20 -0.90 -10.76 -6.93
N VAL A 21 -0.39 -9.63 -6.43
CA VAL A 21 -0.01 -9.51 -5.03
C VAL A 21 -1.24 -9.64 -4.14
N LYS A 22 -2.34 -8.99 -4.53
CA LYS A 22 -3.59 -9.08 -3.77
C LYS A 22 -4.07 -10.53 -3.67
N LYS A 23 -4.08 -11.24 -4.79
CA LYS A 23 -4.51 -12.64 -4.80
C LYS A 23 -3.66 -13.50 -3.88
N TYR A 24 -2.34 -13.38 -4.02
CA TYR A 24 -1.41 -14.19 -3.23
C TYR A 24 -1.55 -13.92 -1.73
N LEU A 25 -1.58 -12.65 -1.35
CA LEU A 25 -1.65 -12.29 0.06
C LEU A 25 -3.03 -12.58 0.67
N ASN A 26 -4.10 -12.43 -0.10
CA ASN A 26 -5.42 -12.82 0.38
C ASN A 26 -5.50 -14.31 0.66
N GLU A 27 -4.87 -15.13 -0.16
CA GLU A 27 -4.80 -16.58 0.06
C GLU A 27 -4.05 -16.93 1.34
N ASN A 28 -3.20 -16.02 1.80
CA ASN A 28 -2.41 -16.20 3.02
C ASN A 28 -2.99 -15.41 4.21
N LYS A 29 -4.28 -15.10 4.15
CA LYS A 29 -5.05 -14.47 5.23
C LYS A 29 -4.68 -13.03 5.54
N TYR A 30 -4.19 -12.29 4.55
CA TYR A 30 -4.01 -10.85 4.66
C TYR A 30 -5.15 -10.13 3.96
N LEU A 31 -5.66 -9.09 4.58
CA LEU A 31 -6.61 -8.21 3.93
C LEU A 31 -5.82 -7.18 3.12
N ILE A 32 -6.13 -7.06 1.84
CA ILE A 32 -5.36 -6.21 0.93
C ILE A 32 -6.24 -5.11 0.36
N THR A 33 -5.77 -3.89 0.46
CA THR A 33 -6.30 -2.74 -0.26
C THR A 33 -5.22 -2.29 -1.23
N THR A 34 -5.59 -1.90 -2.43
CA THR A 34 -4.62 -1.49 -3.44
C THR A 34 -4.80 -0.01 -3.77
N ALA A 35 -3.72 0.62 -4.20
CA ALA A 35 -3.73 1.98 -4.70
C ALA A 35 -2.87 2.04 -5.95
N SER A 36 -3.29 2.82 -6.94
CA SER A 36 -2.62 2.91 -8.23
C SER A 36 -1.64 4.07 -8.32
N SER A 37 -1.58 4.90 -7.30
CA SER A 37 -0.71 6.08 -7.27
C SER A 37 -0.44 6.49 -5.82
N ALA A 38 0.53 7.36 -5.64
CA ALA A 38 0.81 7.93 -4.33
C ALA A 38 -0.36 8.76 -3.82
N GLU A 39 -1.02 9.49 -4.71
CA GLU A 39 -2.18 10.31 -4.37
C GLU A 39 -3.34 9.45 -3.89
N ASP A 40 -3.61 8.35 -4.59
CA ASP A 40 -4.66 7.40 -4.21
C ASP A 40 -4.34 6.75 -2.86
N ALA A 41 -3.08 6.37 -2.67
CA ALA A 41 -2.62 5.79 -1.40
C ALA A 41 -2.81 6.78 -0.24
N PHE A 42 -2.47 8.04 -0.46
CA PHE A 42 -2.60 9.08 0.54
C PHE A 42 -4.07 9.23 0.99
N GLU A 43 -5.00 9.24 0.03
CA GLU A 43 -6.42 9.31 0.36
C GLU A 43 -6.89 8.12 1.18
N LYS A 44 -6.41 6.94 0.86
CA LYS A 44 -6.78 5.72 1.60
C LYS A 44 -6.21 5.68 3.00
N ILE A 45 -4.99 6.16 3.18
CA ILE A 45 -4.36 6.22 4.49
C ILE A 45 -5.11 7.14 5.45
N LYS A 46 -5.77 8.17 4.94
CA LYS A 46 -6.55 9.09 5.77
C LYS A 46 -7.76 8.42 6.42
N ILE A 47 -8.32 7.40 5.79
CA ILE A 47 -9.57 6.79 6.24
C ILE A 47 -9.42 5.35 6.71
N ILE A 48 -8.30 4.70 6.40
CA ILE A 48 -8.07 3.30 6.76
C ILE A 48 -6.72 3.20 7.46
N LYS A 49 -6.69 2.48 8.57
CA LYS A 49 -5.43 2.21 9.24
C LYS A 49 -4.85 0.91 8.70
N PHE A 50 -3.65 0.97 8.17
CA PHE A 50 -2.95 -0.19 7.65
C PHE A 50 -1.86 -0.65 8.60
N ASP A 51 -1.58 -1.95 8.58
CA ASP A 51 -0.50 -2.53 9.38
C ASP A 51 0.84 -2.49 8.64
N LEU A 52 0.78 -2.45 7.30
CA LEU A 52 1.96 -2.42 6.44
C LEU A 52 1.61 -1.77 5.12
N ILE A 53 2.55 -1.05 4.55
CA ILE A 53 2.43 -0.49 3.21
C ILE A 53 3.54 -1.06 2.34
N ILE A 54 3.18 -1.63 1.20
CA ILE A 54 4.14 -2.08 0.18
C ILE A 54 4.07 -1.05 -0.94
N LEU A 55 5.18 -0.40 -1.23
CA LEU A 55 5.21 0.78 -2.09
C LEU A 55 6.23 0.63 -3.21
N ASP A 56 5.76 0.73 -4.45
CA ASP A 56 6.64 0.79 -5.62
C ASP A 56 7.27 2.18 -5.70
N ILE A 57 8.58 2.24 -5.77
CA ILE A 57 9.31 3.52 -5.82
C ILE A 57 9.33 4.13 -7.23
N MET A 58 9.00 3.32 -8.25
CA MET A 58 9.08 3.74 -9.66
C MET A 58 7.70 3.96 -10.24
N MET A 59 7.00 4.99 -9.76
CA MET A 59 5.68 5.34 -10.26
C MET A 59 5.69 6.68 -10.99
N PRO A 60 4.85 6.84 -12.03
CA PRO A 60 4.69 8.14 -12.68
C PRO A 60 4.21 9.21 -11.69
N GLY A 61 4.64 10.42 -11.88
CA GLY A 61 4.29 11.51 -10.98
C GLY A 61 5.10 11.46 -9.71
N LYS A 62 4.43 11.39 -8.58
CA LYS A 62 5.10 11.34 -7.28
C LYS A 62 5.69 9.97 -7.05
N SER A 63 6.99 9.90 -6.82
CA SER A 63 7.67 8.65 -6.56
C SER A 63 7.37 8.13 -5.15
N GLY A 64 7.66 6.84 -4.91
CA GLY A 64 7.52 6.27 -3.59
C GLY A 64 8.37 6.98 -2.55
N LEU A 65 9.57 7.41 -2.93
CA LEU A 65 10.45 8.13 -2.01
C LEU A 65 9.87 9.49 -1.63
N GLU A 66 9.30 10.20 -2.60
CA GLU A 66 8.63 11.48 -2.33
C GLU A 66 7.41 11.29 -1.41
N PHE A 67 6.65 10.23 -1.63
CA PHE A 67 5.51 9.90 -0.78
C PHE A 67 5.92 9.73 0.68
N ILE A 68 6.99 8.97 0.92
CA ILE A 68 7.50 8.75 2.27
C ILE A 68 7.96 10.05 2.90
N GLU A 69 8.71 10.84 2.15
CA GLU A 69 9.25 12.11 2.65
C GLU A 69 8.15 13.07 3.06
N GLU A 70 7.09 13.16 2.27
CA GLU A 70 5.98 14.05 2.56
C GLU A 70 5.12 13.59 3.72
N ASN A 71 5.09 12.28 4.00
CA ASN A 71 4.21 11.72 5.01
C ASN A 71 4.92 11.20 6.25
N LYS A 72 6.22 11.41 6.37
CA LYS A 72 6.99 10.75 7.42
C LYS A 72 6.61 11.18 8.83
N LYS A 73 6.01 12.34 9.00
CA LYS A 73 5.56 12.82 10.32
C LYS A 73 4.22 12.23 10.73
N SER A 74 3.39 11.87 9.76
CA SER A 74 2.04 11.37 10.02
C SER A 74 1.89 9.87 9.80
N LEU A 75 2.93 9.24 9.26
CA LEU A 75 2.88 7.84 8.87
C LEU A 75 3.61 6.97 9.90
N ASP A 76 2.82 6.34 10.78
CA ASP A 76 3.35 5.40 11.77
C ASP A 76 3.52 4.00 11.23
N THR A 77 2.97 3.74 10.07
CA THR A 77 2.90 2.41 9.49
C THR A 77 4.22 2.03 8.85
N PRO A 78 4.75 0.83 9.08
CA PRO A 78 5.95 0.36 8.37
C PRO A 78 5.72 0.32 6.87
N VAL A 79 6.77 0.67 6.11
CA VAL A 79 6.72 0.70 4.65
C VAL A 79 7.84 -0.15 4.08
N ILE A 80 7.49 -1.03 3.14
CA ILE A 80 8.46 -1.81 2.36
C ILE A 80 8.50 -1.21 0.96
N LEU A 81 9.69 -0.89 0.50
CA LEU A 81 9.91 -0.35 -0.84
C LEU A 81 10.28 -1.47 -1.81
N LEU A 82 9.70 -1.39 -2.99
CA LEU A 82 10.02 -2.34 -4.06
C LEU A 82 10.74 -1.67 -5.23
#